data_08c70ccf27a8a2f60036a9fe212c28bc
#
_entry.id   08c70ccf27a8a2f60036a9fe212c28bc
#
_cell.length_a   1.000
_cell.length_b   1.000
_cell.length_c   1.000
_cell.angle_alpha   90.00
_cell.angle_beta   90.00
_cell.angle_gamma   90.00
#
_symmetry.space_group_name_H-M   'P 1'
#
loop_
_entity.id
_entity.type
_entity.pdbx_description
1 polymer ?
#
loop_
_entity_poly.entity_id
_entity_poly.type
_entity_poly.pdbx_seq_one_letter_code
_entity_poly.pdbx_strand_id
1 'polypeptide(L)'
;MIFFRKGLEDVITLPSPPVGDLAEAYKVEEIIRKRTPEQVQSVRDHDRVPFYAIQKVCDKHGLQFHPKEFKDIIYQQTDIINYFKKKFNRKRPIEVLPSLNTLPSATNKTRSYPSGHACQSVVIARYVAGKVPKLEKELMAAAYECGYGRVVAGFHYLSDYEAGNLLGEKLYVLMNKMDYGAELPEDTARGTRIKFKDLSESLKKLI
;
A
#
# COMPACT_ATOMS: atom_id res chain seq x y z
N MET A 1 5.80 -17.63 8.33
CA MET A 1 4.53 -17.00 7.89
C MET A 1 4.22 -15.91 8.87
N ILE A 2 4.25 -14.66 8.41
CA ILE A 2 4.13 -13.48 9.29
C ILE A 2 2.66 -13.13 9.38
N PHE A 3 2.13 -13.07 10.58
CA PHE A 3 0.76 -12.63 10.82
C PHE A 3 0.80 -11.21 11.38
N PHE A 4 0.18 -10.26 10.68
CA PHE A 4 -0.13 -8.97 11.27
C PHE A 4 -1.15 -9.20 12.40
N ARG A 5 -0.73 -8.95 13.64
CA ARG A 5 -1.56 -9.15 14.83
C ARG A 5 -2.50 -7.97 15.02
N LYS A 6 -3.63 -8.20 15.70
CA LYS A 6 -4.49 -7.13 16.25
C LYS A 6 -3.63 -6.19 17.10
N GLY A 7 -3.83 -4.87 16.98
CA GLY A 7 -3.11 -3.84 17.70
C GLY A 7 -2.04 -3.10 16.90
N LEU A 8 -1.80 -3.47 15.60
CA LEU A 8 -0.92 -2.68 14.74
C LEU A 8 -1.44 -1.26 14.52
N GLU A 9 -2.74 -1.08 14.57
CA GLU A 9 -3.42 0.22 14.49
C GLU A 9 -3.07 1.17 15.66
N ASP A 10 -2.61 0.63 16.77
CA ASP A 10 -2.14 1.42 17.92
C ASP A 10 -0.66 1.80 17.80
N VAL A 11 0.09 1.11 16.95
CA VAL A 11 1.55 1.27 16.75
C VAL A 11 1.85 2.09 15.50
N ILE A 12 1.07 1.90 14.43
CA ILE A 12 1.27 2.62 13.17
C ILE A 12 0.45 3.91 13.16
N THR A 13 1.11 5.01 12.88
CA THR A 13 0.46 6.31 12.63
C THR A 13 0.58 6.70 11.16
N LEU A 14 -0.47 7.29 10.61
CA LEU A 14 -0.45 7.96 9.32
C LEU A 14 -0.82 9.43 9.51
N PRO A 15 -0.26 10.35 8.71
CA PRO A 15 -0.73 11.73 8.69
C PRO A 15 -2.21 11.75 8.30
N SER A 16 -2.95 12.74 8.77
CA SER A 16 -4.31 12.96 8.28
C SER A 16 -4.28 13.36 6.81
N PRO A 17 -5.31 12.96 6.02
CA PRO A 17 -5.41 13.45 4.64
C PRO A 17 -5.46 14.99 4.64
N PRO A 18 -4.90 15.64 3.61
CA PRO A 18 -4.97 17.10 3.47
C PRO A 18 -6.41 17.61 3.49
N VAL A 19 -6.59 18.83 3.97
CA VAL A 19 -7.87 19.55 3.84
C VAL A 19 -8.00 20.06 2.41
N GLY A 20 -9.21 20.00 1.83
CA GLY A 20 -9.47 20.53 0.49
C GLY A 20 -9.52 19.45 -0.59
N ASP A 21 -10.30 18.41 -0.38
CA ASP A 21 -10.51 17.30 -1.32
C ASP A 21 -10.84 17.76 -2.74
N LEU A 22 -11.58 18.85 -2.91
CA LEU A 22 -11.90 19.37 -4.24
C LEU A 22 -10.67 19.88 -5.00
N ALA A 23 -9.75 20.57 -4.33
CA ALA A 23 -8.51 21.03 -4.95
C ALA A 23 -7.61 19.86 -5.36
N GLU A 24 -7.55 18.80 -4.55
CA GLU A 24 -6.86 17.58 -4.93
C GLU A 24 -7.57 16.81 -6.07
N ALA A 25 -8.91 16.84 -6.12
CA ALA A 25 -9.67 16.22 -7.21
C ALA A 25 -9.40 16.91 -8.56
N TYR A 26 -9.21 18.23 -8.61
CA TYR A 26 -8.78 18.92 -9.81
C TYR A 26 -7.37 18.52 -10.27
N LYS A 27 -6.43 18.28 -9.34
CA LYS A 27 -5.12 17.73 -9.69
C LYS A 27 -5.23 16.33 -10.30
N VAL A 28 -6.13 15.50 -9.78
CA VAL A 28 -6.43 14.18 -10.36
C VAL A 28 -7.02 14.33 -11.76
N GLU A 29 -7.92 15.29 -11.98
CA GLU A 29 -8.49 15.56 -13.30
C GLU A 29 -7.40 15.94 -14.34
N GLU A 30 -6.43 16.76 -13.95
CA GLU A 30 -5.29 17.09 -14.82
C GLU A 30 -4.45 15.87 -15.19
N ILE A 31 -4.22 14.96 -14.24
CA ILE A 31 -3.51 13.68 -14.48
C ILE A 31 -4.32 12.81 -15.45
N ILE A 32 -5.63 12.69 -15.24
CA ILE A 32 -6.54 11.93 -16.10
C ILE A 32 -6.50 12.46 -17.54
N ARG A 33 -6.48 13.77 -17.75
CA ARG A 33 -6.42 14.36 -19.11
C ARG A 33 -5.14 14.01 -19.86
N LYS A 34 -4.05 13.77 -19.15
CA LYS A 34 -2.71 13.49 -19.71
C LYS A 34 -2.40 11.99 -19.78
N ARG A 35 -3.30 11.12 -19.31
CA ARG A 35 -3.03 9.68 -19.28
C ARG A 35 -2.91 9.08 -20.68
N THR A 36 -1.97 8.16 -20.83
CA THR A 36 -1.70 7.48 -22.09
C THR A 36 -2.43 6.13 -22.18
N PRO A 37 -2.59 5.55 -23.40
CA PRO A 37 -3.12 4.20 -23.55
C PRO A 37 -2.34 3.13 -22.78
N GLU A 38 -1.01 3.26 -22.68
CA GLU A 38 -0.13 2.34 -21.95
C GLU A 38 -0.43 2.40 -20.46
N GLN A 39 -0.63 3.61 -19.90
CA GLN A 39 -1.05 3.79 -18.51
C GLN A 39 -2.42 3.19 -18.26
N VAL A 40 -3.36 3.31 -19.20
CA VAL A 40 -4.68 2.67 -19.07
C VAL A 40 -4.56 1.16 -19.04
N GLN A 41 -3.68 0.58 -19.89
CA GLN A 41 -3.43 -0.86 -19.87
C GLN A 41 -2.78 -1.30 -18.56
N SER A 42 -1.76 -0.59 -18.08
CA SER A 42 -1.12 -0.86 -16.79
C SER A 42 -2.14 -0.85 -15.63
N VAL A 43 -3.05 0.15 -15.61
CA VAL A 43 -4.13 0.19 -14.60
C VAL A 43 -5.00 -1.07 -14.64
N ARG A 44 -5.38 -1.54 -15.83
CA ARG A 44 -6.21 -2.76 -16.00
C ARG A 44 -5.49 -4.01 -15.48
N ASP A 45 -4.22 -4.14 -15.80
CA ASP A 45 -3.37 -5.26 -15.38
C ASP A 45 -3.24 -5.32 -13.85
N HIS A 46 -3.14 -4.16 -13.20
CA HIS A 46 -3.00 -4.06 -11.75
C HIS A 46 -4.33 -4.07 -10.97
N ASP A 47 -5.49 -3.91 -11.62
CA ASP A 47 -6.74 -3.67 -10.86
C ASP A 47 -7.07 -4.78 -9.86
N ARG A 48 -6.86 -6.06 -10.23
CA ARG A 48 -7.07 -7.21 -9.35
C ARG A 48 -5.78 -7.81 -8.79
N VAL A 49 -4.63 -7.39 -9.31
CA VAL A 49 -3.33 -8.01 -9.04
C VAL A 49 -2.30 -6.91 -8.72
N PRO A 50 -2.28 -6.36 -7.49
CA PRO A 50 -1.38 -5.27 -7.10
C PRO A 50 0.11 -5.57 -7.31
N PHE A 51 0.48 -6.82 -7.48
CA PHE A 51 1.85 -7.28 -7.71
C PHE A 51 2.15 -7.66 -9.18
N TYR A 52 1.30 -7.31 -10.13
CA TYR A 52 1.45 -7.73 -11.54
C TYR A 52 2.81 -7.34 -12.13
N ALA A 53 3.20 -6.07 -12.03
CA ALA A 53 4.50 -5.62 -12.54
C ALA A 53 5.68 -6.20 -11.74
N ILE A 54 5.53 -6.40 -10.43
CA ILE A 54 6.54 -7.05 -9.58
C ILE A 54 6.75 -8.50 -10.04
N GLN A 55 5.68 -9.22 -10.34
CA GLN A 55 5.78 -10.59 -10.87
C GLN A 55 6.55 -10.59 -12.19
N LYS A 56 6.27 -9.64 -13.10
CA LYS A 56 7.04 -9.51 -14.37
C LYS A 56 8.53 -9.26 -14.14
N VAL A 57 8.89 -8.47 -13.13
CA VAL A 57 10.30 -8.28 -12.74
C VAL A 57 10.89 -9.61 -12.27
N CYS A 58 10.18 -10.35 -11.43
CA CYS A 58 10.63 -11.67 -10.97
C CYS A 58 10.84 -12.62 -12.14
N ASP A 59 9.86 -12.74 -13.04
CA ASP A 59 9.90 -13.62 -14.22
C ASP A 59 11.07 -13.27 -15.14
N LYS A 60 11.28 -11.98 -15.43
CA LYS A 60 12.42 -11.47 -16.23
C LYS A 60 13.77 -11.89 -15.68
N HIS A 61 13.91 -11.98 -14.37
CA HIS A 61 15.16 -12.35 -13.70
C HIS A 61 15.20 -13.83 -13.27
N GLY A 62 14.23 -14.65 -13.71
CA GLY A 62 14.19 -16.09 -13.41
C GLY A 62 13.93 -16.41 -11.93
N LEU A 63 13.33 -15.48 -11.19
CA LEU A 63 13.03 -15.67 -9.78
C LEU A 63 11.72 -16.45 -9.61
N GLN A 64 11.76 -17.48 -8.78
CA GLN A 64 10.63 -18.34 -8.48
C GLN A 64 9.89 -17.83 -7.23
N PHE A 65 8.85 -17.02 -7.41
CA PHE A 65 7.91 -16.64 -6.36
C PHE A 65 6.52 -17.14 -6.71
N HIS A 66 5.90 -17.87 -5.78
CA HIS A 66 4.57 -18.40 -6.03
C HIS A 66 3.51 -17.29 -5.84
N PRO A 67 2.60 -17.06 -6.80
CA PRO A 67 1.55 -16.02 -6.68
C PRO A 67 0.70 -16.10 -5.40
N LYS A 68 0.56 -17.31 -4.82
CA LYS A 68 -0.11 -17.51 -3.53
C LYS A 68 0.60 -16.78 -2.39
N GLU A 69 1.94 -16.78 -2.39
CA GLU A 69 2.75 -16.10 -1.38
C GLU A 69 2.44 -14.59 -1.36
N PHE A 70 2.36 -13.96 -2.53
CA PHE A 70 1.98 -12.55 -2.64
C PHE A 70 0.53 -12.28 -2.20
N LYS A 71 -0.40 -13.19 -2.53
CA LYS A 71 -1.80 -13.09 -2.08
C LYS A 71 -1.91 -13.21 -0.56
N ASP A 72 -1.15 -14.08 0.07
CA ASP A 72 -1.12 -14.23 1.52
C ASP A 72 -0.59 -12.95 2.20
N ILE A 73 0.45 -12.31 1.64
CA ILE A 73 0.97 -11.02 2.09
C ILE A 73 -0.10 -9.93 1.97
N ILE A 74 -0.82 -9.85 0.85
CA ILE A 74 -1.92 -8.89 0.63
C ILE A 74 -3.03 -9.10 1.65
N TYR A 75 -3.44 -10.35 1.85
CA TYR A 75 -4.52 -10.67 2.79
C TYR A 75 -4.22 -10.17 4.20
N GLN A 76 -2.99 -10.36 4.67
CA GLN A 76 -2.56 -9.92 6.00
C GLN A 76 -2.60 -8.39 6.18
N GLN A 77 -2.45 -7.62 5.11
CA GLN A 77 -2.49 -6.15 5.17
C GLN A 77 -3.91 -5.58 5.16
N THR A 78 -4.90 -6.40 4.77
CA THR A 78 -6.26 -5.91 4.48
C THR A 78 -6.91 -5.26 5.70
N ASP A 79 -6.72 -5.82 6.88
CA ASP A 79 -7.36 -5.32 8.10
C ASP A 79 -6.81 -3.95 8.50
N ILE A 80 -5.49 -3.76 8.48
CA ILE A 80 -4.88 -2.49 8.84
C ILE A 80 -5.19 -1.39 7.81
N ILE A 81 -5.20 -1.72 6.53
CA ILE A 81 -5.62 -0.78 5.48
C ILE A 81 -7.08 -0.36 5.70
N ASN A 82 -7.97 -1.31 5.96
CA ASN A 82 -9.38 -1.04 6.18
C ASN A 82 -9.64 -0.26 7.49
N TYR A 83 -8.83 -0.49 8.53
CA TYR A 83 -8.87 0.31 9.74
C TYR A 83 -8.64 1.79 9.43
N PHE A 84 -7.56 2.13 8.72
CA PHE A 84 -7.26 3.51 8.35
C PHE A 84 -8.31 4.10 7.40
N LYS A 85 -8.83 3.30 6.46
CA LYS A 85 -9.93 3.74 5.59
C LYS A 85 -11.19 4.12 6.37
N LYS A 86 -11.52 3.37 7.40
CA LYS A 86 -12.64 3.69 8.31
C LYS A 86 -12.32 4.91 9.18
N LYS A 87 -11.12 4.97 9.75
CA LYS A 87 -10.67 6.06 10.63
C LYS A 87 -10.75 7.42 9.95
N PHE A 88 -10.22 7.52 8.74
CA PHE A 88 -10.17 8.80 8.00
C PHE A 88 -11.43 9.07 7.19
N ASN A 89 -12.19 8.04 6.82
CA ASN A 89 -13.47 8.09 6.12
C ASN A 89 -13.47 9.03 4.89
N ARG A 90 -12.35 9.18 4.19
CA ARG A 90 -12.18 10.10 3.08
C ARG A 90 -13.00 9.69 1.86
N LYS A 91 -13.74 10.63 1.28
CA LYS A 91 -14.45 10.44 0.01
C LYS A 91 -13.47 10.22 -1.14
N ARG A 92 -13.88 9.48 -2.16
CA ARG A 92 -13.10 9.31 -3.38
C ARG A 92 -13.17 10.54 -4.28
N PRO A 93 -12.17 10.75 -5.18
CA PRO A 93 -12.19 11.89 -6.10
C PRO A 93 -13.50 12.02 -6.87
N ILE A 94 -14.07 10.92 -7.37
CA ILE A 94 -15.34 10.92 -8.12
C ILE A 94 -16.56 11.29 -7.24
N GLU A 95 -16.50 11.07 -5.94
CA GLU A 95 -17.57 11.48 -5.00
C GLU A 95 -17.52 12.99 -4.74
N VAL A 96 -16.39 13.65 -4.99
CA VAL A 96 -16.17 15.09 -4.76
C VAL A 96 -16.28 15.86 -6.08
N LEU A 97 -15.79 15.29 -7.17
CA LEU A 97 -15.86 15.84 -8.52
C LEU A 97 -16.50 14.80 -9.47
N PRO A 98 -17.84 14.75 -9.56
CA PRO A 98 -18.55 13.73 -10.35
C PRO A 98 -18.27 13.75 -11.85
N SER A 99 -17.68 14.82 -12.37
CA SER A 99 -17.28 14.95 -13.79
C SER A 99 -16.00 14.20 -14.12
N LEU A 100 -15.29 13.61 -13.15
CA LEU A 100 -14.04 12.88 -13.41
C LEU A 100 -14.26 11.68 -14.33
N ASN A 101 -13.48 11.61 -15.40
CA ASN A 101 -13.47 10.48 -16.32
C ASN A 101 -12.63 9.32 -15.72
N THR A 102 -13.18 8.63 -14.71
CA THR A 102 -12.52 7.50 -14.05
C THR A 102 -12.58 6.23 -14.89
N LEU A 103 -11.57 5.36 -14.74
CA LEU A 103 -11.61 4.03 -15.37
C LEU A 103 -12.55 3.08 -14.59
N PRO A 104 -13.06 2.02 -15.23
CA PRO A 104 -13.78 0.97 -14.50
C PRO A 104 -12.85 0.19 -13.58
N SER A 105 -13.36 -0.26 -12.43
CA SER A 105 -12.60 -1.05 -11.45
C SER A 105 -13.48 -2.06 -10.72
N ALA A 106 -12.94 -3.27 -10.50
CA ALA A 106 -13.54 -4.29 -9.65
C ALA A 106 -13.27 -4.05 -8.15
N THR A 107 -12.23 -3.28 -7.81
CA THR A 107 -11.70 -3.15 -6.44
C THR A 107 -11.97 -1.79 -5.78
N ASN A 108 -12.53 -0.83 -6.52
CA ASN A 108 -12.75 0.55 -6.07
C ASN A 108 -14.02 0.71 -5.22
N LYS A 109 -14.18 -0.07 -4.14
CA LYS A 109 -15.43 -0.14 -3.34
C LYS A 109 -15.32 0.38 -1.91
N THR A 110 -14.11 0.75 -1.47
CA THR A 110 -13.84 1.22 -0.09
C THR A 110 -13.48 2.70 -0.08
N ARG A 111 -13.38 3.32 1.10
CA ARG A 111 -12.93 4.71 1.26
C ARG A 111 -11.57 4.96 0.64
N SER A 112 -11.26 6.24 0.37
CA SER A 112 -10.12 6.61 -0.45
C SER A 112 -8.78 6.44 0.27
N TYR A 113 -8.63 6.96 1.46
CA TYR A 113 -7.35 7.10 2.16
C TYR A 113 -7.11 6.02 3.21
N PRO A 114 -5.92 5.40 3.23
CA PRO A 114 -4.85 5.41 2.23
C PRO A 114 -5.13 4.50 1.03
N SER A 115 -4.31 4.61 -0.05
CA SER A 115 -4.41 3.70 -1.20
C SER A 115 -3.95 2.29 -0.83
N GLY A 116 -4.86 1.31 -0.95
CA GLY A 116 -4.54 -0.09 -0.65
C GLY A 116 -3.54 -0.69 -1.63
N HIS A 117 -3.69 -0.44 -2.93
CA HIS A 117 -2.77 -0.94 -3.96
C HIS A 117 -1.34 -0.41 -3.76
N ALA A 118 -1.19 0.88 -3.44
CA ALA A 118 0.12 1.46 -3.15
C ALA A 118 0.78 0.78 -1.95
N CYS A 119 0.04 0.56 -0.86
CA CYS A 119 0.54 -0.14 0.32
C CYS A 119 0.96 -1.58 -0.02
N GLN A 120 0.07 -2.33 -0.64
CA GLN A 120 0.27 -3.75 -0.94
C GLN A 120 1.44 -4.00 -1.89
N SER A 121 1.56 -3.18 -2.94
CA SER A 121 2.67 -3.30 -3.89
C SER A 121 4.02 -2.96 -3.27
N VAL A 122 4.10 -1.94 -2.42
CA VAL A 122 5.34 -1.59 -1.70
C VAL A 122 5.79 -2.72 -0.79
N VAL A 123 4.89 -3.30 0.02
CA VAL A 123 5.27 -4.43 0.90
C VAL A 123 5.80 -5.62 0.11
N ILE A 124 5.15 -5.97 -1.01
CA ILE A 124 5.60 -7.10 -1.84
C ILE A 124 6.95 -6.79 -2.50
N ALA A 125 7.13 -5.58 -3.03
CA ALA A 125 8.42 -5.19 -3.63
C ALA A 125 9.56 -5.25 -2.62
N ARG A 126 9.34 -4.73 -1.41
CA ARG A 126 10.30 -4.81 -0.31
C ARG A 126 10.58 -6.25 0.13
N TYR A 127 9.56 -7.08 0.20
CA TYR A 127 9.70 -8.50 0.53
C TYR A 127 10.60 -9.24 -0.47
N VAL A 128 10.40 -9.01 -1.77
CA VAL A 128 11.25 -9.60 -2.82
C VAL A 128 12.66 -8.99 -2.77
N ALA A 129 12.77 -7.66 -2.63
CA ALA A 129 14.06 -6.96 -2.55
C ALA A 129 14.89 -7.42 -1.35
N GLY A 130 14.27 -7.74 -0.23
CA GLY A 130 14.96 -8.32 0.93
C GLY A 130 15.64 -9.65 0.63
N LYS A 131 15.11 -10.43 -0.32
CA LYS A 131 15.71 -11.69 -0.80
C LYS A 131 16.69 -11.47 -1.96
N VAL A 132 16.49 -10.43 -2.78
CA VAL A 132 17.31 -10.12 -3.95
C VAL A 132 17.62 -8.62 -4.02
N PRO A 133 18.49 -8.08 -3.14
CA PRO A 133 18.72 -6.64 -2.97
C PRO A 133 19.14 -5.90 -4.25
N LYS A 134 19.85 -6.56 -5.16
CA LYS A 134 20.28 -5.97 -6.44
C LYS A 134 19.12 -5.52 -7.33
N LEU A 135 17.90 -6.03 -7.11
CA LEU A 135 16.69 -5.69 -7.88
C LEU A 135 15.80 -4.66 -7.18
N GLU A 136 16.17 -4.14 -6.01
CA GLU A 136 15.36 -3.24 -5.22
C GLU A 136 14.82 -2.06 -6.04
N LYS A 137 15.69 -1.40 -6.81
CA LYS A 137 15.30 -0.24 -7.63
C LYS A 137 14.22 -0.58 -8.65
N GLU A 138 14.35 -1.71 -9.35
CA GLU A 138 13.40 -2.16 -10.37
C GLU A 138 12.08 -2.61 -9.73
N LEU A 139 12.13 -3.33 -8.63
CA LEU A 139 10.96 -3.78 -7.87
C LEU A 139 10.16 -2.61 -7.28
N MET A 140 10.86 -1.63 -6.71
CA MET A 140 10.19 -0.44 -6.16
C MET A 140 9.59 0.44 -7.27
N ALA A 141 10.23 0.55 -8.44
CA ALA A 141 9.65 1.23 -9.59
C ALA A 141 8.32 0.56 -10.01
N ALA A 142 8.28 -0.78 -10.09
CA ALA A 142 7.07 -1.54 -10.39
C ALA A 142 5.96 -1.34 -9.33
N ALA A 143 6.33 -1.26 -8.04
CA ALA A 143 5.38 -0.98 -6.97
C ALA A 143 4.79 0.43 -7.08
N TYR A 144 5.62 1.43 -7.35
CA TYR A 144 5.18 2.82 -7.51
C TYR A 144 4.31 3.01 -8.75
N GLU A 145 4.59 2.31 -9.85
CA GLU A 145 3.74 2.26 -11.04
C GLU A 145 2.34 1.77 -10.69
N CYS A 146 2.23 0.65 -9.97
CA CYS A 146 0.94 0.11 -9.51
C CYS A 146 0.16 1.14 -8.67
N GLY A 147 0.80 1.72 -7.67
CA GLY A 147 0.18 2.69 -6.77
C GLY A 147 -0.24 3.98 -7.50
N TYR A 148 0.65 4.55 -8.31
CA TYR A 148 0.38 5.76 -9.10
C TYR A 148 -0.69 5.53 -10.16
N GLY A 149 -0.75 4.35 -10.75
CA GLY A 149 -1.82 3.95 -11.67
C GLY A 149 -3.22 4.16 -11.09
N ARG A 150 -3.38 4.06 -9.77
CA ARG A 150 -4.67 4.32 -9.11
C ARG A 150 -5.06 5.81 -9.14
N VAL A 151 -4.09 6.71 -9.16
CA VAL A 151 -4.31 8.16 -9.35
C VAL A 151 -4.65 8.44 -10.80
N VAL A 152 -3.88 7.88 -11.75
CA VAL A 152 -4.13 7.96 -13.20
C VAL A 152 -5.53 7.46 -13.56
N ALA A 153 -6.02 6.45 -12.86
CA ALA A 153 -7.37 5.90 -13.03
C ALA A 153 -8.49 6.79 -12.45
N GLY A 154 -8.16 7.79 -11.61
CA GLY A 154 -9.11 8.63 -10.91
C GLY A 154 -9.71 8.01 -9.63
N PHE A 155 -9.12 6.92 -9.12
CA PHE A 155 -9.63 6.22 -7.94
C PHE A 155 -9.15 6.80 -6.62
N HIS A 156 -7.98 7.44 -6.63
CA HIS A 156 -7.29 7.98 -5.47
C HIS A 156 -6.72 9.37 -5.75
N TYR A 157 -6.57 10.16 -4.70
CA TYR A 157 -5.76 11.36 -4.73
C TYR A 157 -4.27 11.03 -4.67
N LEU A 158 -3.42 12.00 -5.01
CA LEU A 158 -1.98 11.83 -4.89
C LEU A 158 -1.55 11.59 -3.43
N SER A 159 -2.18 12.30 -2.49
CA SER A 159 -1.94 12.11 -1.06
C SER A 159 -2.38 10.73 -0.53
N ASP A 160 -3.41 10.09 -1.12
CA ASP A 160 -3.78 8.72 -0.78
C ASP A 160 -2.68 7.73 -1.22
N TYR A 161 -2.10 7.97 -2.40
CA TYR A 161 -0.99 7.18 -2.94
C TYR A 161 0.25 7.30 -2.06
N GLU A 162 0.62 8.53 -1.69
CA GLU A 162 1.77 8.80 -0.81
C GLU A 162 1.59 8.14 0.56
N ALA A 163 0.41 8.27 1.16
CA ALA A 163 0.08 7.63 2.43
C ALA A 163 0.05 6.09 2.32
N GLY A 164 -0.38 5.55 1.18
CA GLY A 164 -0.32 4.12 0.91
C GLY A 164 1.12 3.61 0.87
N ASN A 165 2.02 4.31 0.16
CA ASN A 165 3.43 3.97 0.13
C ASN A 165 4.05 4.04 1.53
N LEU A 166 3.78 5.10 2.29
CA LEU A 166 4.25 5.25 3.67
C LEU A 166 3.76 4.10 4.57
N LEU A 167 2.49 3.72 4.46
CA LEU A 167 1.96 2.58 5.20
C LEU A 167 2.66 1.28 4.81
N GLY A 168 2.92 1.06 3.52
CA GLY A 168 3.64 -0.11 3.03
C GLY A 168 5.05 -0.22 3.60
N GLU A 169 5.81 0.87 3.62
CA GLU A 169 7.15 0.92 4.22
C GLU A 169 7.12 0.60 5.72
N LYS A 170 6.18 1.19 6.47
CA LYS A 170 6.03 0.92 7.90
C LYS A 170 5.66 -0.53 8.17
N LEU A 171 4.75 -1.11 7.40
CA LEU A 171 4.37 -2.51 7.53
C LEU A 171 5.54 -3.44 7.21
N TYR A 172 6.34 -3.15 6.19
CA TYR A 172 7.52 -3.95 5.84
C TYR A 172 8.57 -3.94 6.97
N VAL A 173 8.84 -2.76 7.55
CA VAL A 173 9.76 -2.66 8.69
C VAL A 173 9.30 -3.50 9.88
N LEU A 174 8.00 -3.49 10.17
CA LEU A 174 7.42 -4.31 11.23
C LEU A 174 7.49 -5.80 10.91
N MET A 175 7.22 -6.19 9.66
CA MET A 175 7.39 -7.55 9.17
C MET A 175 8.78 -8.09 9.46
N ASN A 176 9.82 -7.39 9.00
CA ASN A 176 11.21 -7.84 9.16
C ASN A 176 11.63 -7.98 10.61
N LYS A 177 11.15 -7.11 11.50
CA LYS A 177 11.49 -7.21 12.92
C LYS A 177 10.84 -8.39 13.61
N MET A 178 9.66 -8.81 13.16
CA MET A 178 8.99 -9.99 13.69
C MET A 178 9.66 -11.30 13.23
N ASP A 179 10.29 -11.30 12.04
CA ASP A 179 11.02 -12.48 11.52
C ASP A 179 12.42 -12.66 12.16
N TYR A 180 13.06 -11.59 12.62
CA TYR A 180 14.41 -11.66 13.22
C TYR A 180 14.40 -11.96 14.71
N GLY A 181 13.32 -12.56 15.26
CA GLY A 181 13.33 -13.07 16.63
C GLY A 181 13.45 -11.97 17.68
N ALA A 182 13.03 -10.74 17.42
CA ALA A 182 12.65 -9.85 18.49
C ALA A 182 11.47 -10.52 19.20
N GLU A 183 11.76 -11.27 20.27
CA GLU A 183 10.75 -11.82 21.15
C GLU A 183 9.83 -10.68 21.54
N LEU A 184 8.64 -10.68 20.97
CA LEU A 184 7.56 -9.86 21.52
C LEU A 184 7.36 -10.38 22.94
N PRO A 185 7.29 -9.52 23.96
CA PRO A 185 7.06 -9.95 25.34
C PRO A 185 5.93 -10.98 25.36
N GLU A 186 6.05 -12.03 26.18
CA GLU A 186 5.09 -13.16 26.24
C GLU A 186 3.62 -12.72 26.40
N ASP A 187 3.40 -11.54 26.94
CA ASP A 187 2.10 -10.90 27.06
C ASP A 187 1.40 -10.58 25.73
N THR A 188 2.12 -10.53 24.59
CA THR A 188 1.49 -10.30 23.29
C THR A 188 0.73 -11.51 22.76
N ALA A 189 1.00 -12.70 23.27
CA ALA A 189 0.25 -13.93 22.97
C ALA A 189 -1.23 -13.84 23.42
N ARG A 190 -1.54 -12.95 24.37
CA ARG A 190 -2.90 -12.71 24.91
C ARG A 190 -3.58 -11.46 24.35
N GLY A 191 -3.09 -10.87 23.25
CA GLY A 191 -3.68 -9.67 22.66
C GLY A 191 -3.30 -8.37 23.38
N THR A 192 -2.21 -8.35 24.13
CA THR A 192 -1.72 -7.18 24.86
C THR A 192 -1.13 -6.17 23.87
N ARG A 193 -1.47 -4.90 24.02
CA ARG A 193 -0.99 -3.79 23.19
C ARG A 193 0.52 -3.63 23.31
N ILE A 194 1.25 -3.69 22.19
CA ILE A 194 2.63 -3.22 22.15
C ILE A 194 2.60 -1.71 22.35
N LYS A 195 3.12 -1.23 23.48
CA LYS A 195 3.19 0.20 23.74
C LYS A 195 4.32 0.82 22.90
N PHE A 196 4.07 1.98 22.34
CA PHE A 196 5.08 2.74 21.55
C PHE A 196 6.43 2.87 22.28
N LYS A 197 6.41 2.98 23.63
CA LYS A 197 7.62 3.03 24.45
C LYS A 197 8.49 1.76 24.37
N ASP A 198 7.91 0.62 23.99
CA ASP A 198 8.59 -0.68 23.96
C ASP A 198 9.28 -0.94 22.60
N LEU A 199 9.14 0.00 21.64
CA LEU A 199 9.79 -0.04 20.34
C LEU A 199 11.21 0.54 20.40
N SER A 200 12.12 0.01 19.57
CA SER A 200 13.46 0.62 19.43
C SER A 200 13.39 2.05 18.89
N GLU A 201 14.37 2.91 19.25
CA GLU A 201 14.40 4.31 18.81
C GLU A 201 14.40 4.45 17.27
N SER A 202 15.06 3.54 16.54
CA SER A 202 15.02 3.52 15.08
C SER A 202 13.62 3.22 14.54
N LEU A 203 12.84 2.37 15.23
CA LEU A 203 11.46 2.07 14.84
C LEU A 203 10.52 3.21 15.19
N LYS A 204 10.72 3.87 16.35
CA LYS A 204 9.92 5.04 16.76
C LYS A 204 10.03 6.20 15.76
N LYS A 205 11.19 6.36 15.11
CA LYS A 205 11.39 7.38 14.06
C LYS A 205 10.73 7.07 12.74
N LEU A 206 10.41 5.79 12.48
CA LEU A 206 9.80 5.31 11.23
C LEU A 206 8.27 5.14 11.32
N ILE A 207 7.72 5.12 12.53
CA ILE A 207 6.31 4.97 12.84
C ILE A 207 5.73 6.30 13.34
#